data_2126856d9c1ee24c49b58857d16978e4
#
_entry.id   2126856d9c1ee24c49b58857d16978e4
#
_cell.length_a   1.000
_cell.length_b   1.000
_cell.length_c   1.000
_cell.angle_alpha   90.00
_cell.angle_beta   90.00
_cell.angle_gamma   90.00
#
_symmetry.space_group_name_H-M   'P 1'
#
loop_
_entity.id
_entity.type
_entity.pdbx_description
1 polymer ?
#
loop_
_entity_poly.entity_id
_entity_poly.type
_entity_poly.pdbx_seq_one_letter_code
_entity_poly.pdbx_strand_id
1 'polypeptide(L)'
;MHNLKVIRNDLDSFKKSLQRRNVNIDFEHLKKLDEINRELIQKKEAFEKEKKFISKSKDESLFNKSKEISNQLDLISEKQKKIKNELDSILSNIPNIPHKDVPDGKNESENVEILKSGKIPKFDFNPKTHYELGENLKMLDFDLAAKTTSSRFVFVKKQLALLERALSNYMLNKHTLENGYQEISPPLIASENTMFGTGQLPKFENDQFEIKLEDGSDRKFLIPTAEVILTNIVKDRIVNLKDLPMRFVASTPCFRKEAGSYGKDTKGMIRQHQF
;
A
#
# COMPACT_ATOMS: atom_id res chain seq x y z
N MET A 1 -3.19 7.83 -3.77
CA MET A 1 -2.58 9.12 -4.19
C MET A 1 -3.66 10.18 -4.29
N HIS A 2 -3.38 11.40 -3.85
CA HIS A 2 -4.35 12.51 -3.91
C HIS A 2 -4.55 13.01 -5.35
N ASN A 3 -5.79 13.42 -5.66
CA ASN A 3 -6.09 13.97 -6.97
C ASN A 3 -5.70 15.46 -7.03
N LEU A 4 -4.74 15.81 -7.89
CA LEU A 4 -4.29 17.21 -8.08
C LEU A 4 -5.41 18.18 -8.41
N LYS A 5 -6.44 17.73 -9.12
CA LYS A 5 -7.59 18.60 -9.46
C LYS A 5 -8.37 19.00 -8.20
N VAL A 6 -8.51 18.10 -7.25
CA VAL A 6 -9.16 18.38 -5.96
C VAL A 6 -8.30 19.35 -5.14
N ILE A 7 -6.98 19.09 -5.08
CA ILE A 7 -6.03 19.98 -4.38
C ILE A 7 -6.08 21.40 -4.95
N ARG A 8 -6.08 21.55 -6.28
CA ARG A 8 -6.16 22.86 -6.95
C ARG A 8 -7.45 23.63 -6.66
N ASN A 9 -8.57 22.92 -6.58
CA ASN A 9 -9.86 23.56 -6.37
C ASN A 9 -10.00 24.17 -4.96
N ASP A 10 -9.35 23.57 -3.96
CA ASP A 10 -9.39 24.05 -2.57
C ASP A 10 -8.09 23.69 -1.84
N LEU A 11 -7.04 24.44 -2.19
CA LEU A 11 -5.71 24.25 -1.60
C LEU A 11 -5.68 24.57 -0.10
N ASP A 12 -6.43 25.58 0.32
CA ASP A 12 -6.41 26.02 1.72
C ASP A 12 -7.09 25.01 2.65
N SER A 13 -8.21 24.45 2.24
CA SER A 13 -8.85 23.35 2.97
C SER A 13 -7.96 22.11 3.03
N PHE A 14 -7.28 21.80 1.92
CA PHE A 14 -6.34 20.69 1.87
C PHE A 14 -5.15 20.88 2.80
N LYS A 15 -4.52 22.08 2.79
CA LYS A 15 -3.45 22.46 3.72
C LYS A 15 -3.88 22.30 5.18
N LYS A 16 -5.05 22.87 5.52
CA LYS A 16 -5.62 22.83 6.88
C LYS A 16 -5.87 21.39 7.34
N SER A 17 -6.37 20.54 6.45
CA SER A 17 -6.61 19.12 6.78
C SER A 17 -5.32 18.35 7.03
N LEU A 18 -4.24 18.66 6.31
CA LEU A 18 -2.94 18.01 6.51
C LEU A 18 -2.18 18.53 7.74
N GLN A 19 -2.39 19.79 8.14
CA GLN A 19 -1.84 20.32 9.40
C GLN A 19 -2.28 19.48 10.62
N ARG A 20 -3.51 18.94 10.60
CA ARG A 20 -4.00 18.02 11.64
C ARG A 20 -3.19 16.73 11.74
N ARG A 21 -2.38 16.38 10.71
CA ARG A 21 -1.50 15.23 10.70
C ARG A 21 -0.04 15.56 11.00
N ASN A 22 0.24 16.77 11.41
CA ASN A 22 1.60 17.28 11.69
C ASN A 22 2.57 17.07 10.49
N VAL A 23 2.04 17.15 9.26
CA VAL A 23 2.83 16.98 8.03
C VAL A 23 3.12 18.35 7.43
N ASN A 24 4.40 18.60 7.16
CA ASN A 24 4.85 19.80 6.48
C ASN A 24 5.17 19.47 5.01
N ILE A 25 4.47 20.14 4.10
CA ILE A 25 4.62 19.97 2.65
C ILE A 25 4.88 21.33 2.01
N ASP A 26 5.82 21.39 1.10
CA ASP A 26 6.04 22.57 0.27
C ASP A 26 4.95 22.64 -0.82
N PHE A 27 3.85 23.28 -0.48
CA PHE A 27 2.73 23.47 -1.40
C PHE A 27 3.02 24.43 -2.53
N GLU A 28 3.94 25.37 -2.37
CA GLU A 28 4.33 26.30 -3.44
C GLU A 28 5.12 25.54 -4.51
N HIS A 29 6.01 24.67 -4.09
CA HIS A 29 6.73 23.79 -5.00
C HIS A 29 5.78 22.83 -5.75
N LEU A 30 4.85 22.19 -5.02
CA LEU A 30 3.83 21.31 -5.61
C LEU A 30 2.99 22.04 -6.67
N LYS A 31 2.54 23.26 -6.37
CA LYS A 31 1.77 24.11 -7.28
C LYS A 31 2.56 24.45 -8.53
N LYS A 32 3.82 24.87 -8.37
CA LYS A 32 4.71 25.20 -9.48
C LYS A 32 4.95 24.01 -10.42
N LEU A 33 5.18 22.81 -9.86
CA LEU A 33 5.33 21.59 -10.64
C LEU A 33 4.05 21.23 -11.42
N ASP A 34 2.87 21.38 -10.79
CA ASP A 34 1.59 21.14 -11.47
C ASP A 34 1.35 22.14 -12.62
N GLU A 35 1.68 23.41 -12.42
CA GLU A 35 1.58 24.44 -13.46
C GLU A 35 2.50 24.10 -14.64
N ILE A 36 3.76 23.78 -14.40
CA ILE A 36 4.71 23.37 -15.44
C ILE A 36 4.23 22.13 -16.18
N ASN A 37 3.74 21.12 -15.45
CA ASN A 37 3.24 19.89 -16.07
C ASN A 37 2.06 20.17 -17.01
N ARG A 38 1.14 21.03 -16.61
CA ARG A 38 -0.02 21.44 -17.44
C ARG A 38 0.41 22.21 -18.69
N GLU A 39 1.36 23.13 -18.56
CA GLU A 39 1.91 23.85 -19.73
C GLU A 39 2.56 22.88 -20.72
N LEU A 40 3.34 21.92 -20.23
CA LEU A 40 3.97 20.92 -21.07
C LEU A 40 2.93 20.02 -21.77
N ILE A 41 1.85 19.64 -21.11
CA ILE A 41 0.74 18.89 -21.71
C ILE A 41 0.11 19.71 -22.82
N GLN A 42 -0.22 20.98 -22.58
CA GLN A 42 -0.83 21.87 -23.59
C GLN A 42 0.09 22.06 -24.81
N LYS A 43 1.38 22.26 -24.60
CA LYS A 43 2.37 22.38 -25.68
C LYS A 43 2.46 21.10 -26.49
N LYS A 44 2.50 19.94 -25.80
CA LYS A 44 2.53 18.64 -26.45
C LYS A 44 1.29 18.42 -27.32
N GLU A 45 0.10 18.65 -26.80
CA GLU A 45 -1.15 18.55 -27.56
C GLU A 45 -1.19 19.47 -28.77
N ALA A 46 -0.66 20.70 -28.67
CA ALA A 46 -0.59 21.64 -29.76
C ALA A 46 0.32 21.11 -30.89
N PHE A 47 1.51 20.64 -30.53
CA PHE A 47 2.44 20.05 -31.51
C PHE A 47 1.92 18.75 -32.13
N GLU A 48 1.24 17.89 -31.36
CA GLU A 48 0.62 16.68 -31.89
C GLU A 48 -0.50 17.01 -32.89
N LYS A 49 -1.32 18.03 -32.64
CA LYS A 49 -2.33 18.53 -33.57
C LYS A 49 -1.70 19.07 -34.85
N GLU A 50 -0.64 19.88 -34.74
CA GLU A 50 0.07 20.43 -35.87
C GLU A 50 0.72 19.32 -36.71
N LYS A 51 1.40 18.37 -36.08
CA LYS A 51 1.99 17.21 -36.75
C LYS A 51 0.95 16.39 -37.49
N LYS A 52 -0.21 16.17 -36.88
CA LYS A 52 -1.34 15.46 -37.51
C LYS A 52 -1.92 16.21 -38.70
N PHE A 53 -1.95 17.55 -38.65
CA PHE A 53 -2.37 18.38 -39.77
C PHE A 53 -1.39 18.26 -40.93
N ILE A 54 -0.06 18.40 -40.68
CA ILE A 54 0.98 18.26 -41.69
C ILE A 54 0.92 16.89 -42.36
N SER A 55 0.79 15.84 -41.56
CA SER A 55 0.68 14.45 -42.08
C SER A 55 -0.52 14.24 -43.02
N LYS A 56 -1.65 14.94 -42.73
CA LYS A 56 -2.86 14.86 -43.59
C LYS A 56 -2.75 15.68 -44.88
N SER A 57 -1.99 16.79 -44.90
CA SER A 57 -1.83 17.63 -46.06
C SER A 57 -1.06 16.98 -47.21
N LYS A 58 -0.25 15.93 -46.90
CA LYS A 58 0.65 15.26 -47.85
C LYS A 58 1.61 16.21 -48.58
N ASP A 59 1.90 17.35 -48.00
CA ASP A 59 2.77 18.38 -48.59
C ASP A 59 4.24 18.09 -48.23
N GLU A 60 5.02 17.69 -49.19
CA GLU A 60 6.43 17.36 -49.01
C GLU A 60 7.28 18.55 -48.55
N SER A 61 6.86 19.78 -48.84
CA SER A 61 7.57 21.00 -48.39
C SER A 61 7.56 21.12 -46.86
N LEU A 62 6.60 20.50 -46.17
CA LEU A 62 6.45 20.51 -44.73
C LEU A 62 7.22 19.37 -44.02
N PHE A 63 7.96 18.55 -44.71
CA PHE A 63 8.68 17.41 -44.12
C PHE A 63 9.69 17.85 -43.06
N ASN A 64 10.48 18.90 -43.34
CA ASN A 64 11.45 19.43 -42.40
C ASN A 64 10.76 19.96 -41.13
N LYS A 65 9.64 20.65 -41.29
CA LYS A 65 8.83 21.16 -40.17
C LYS A 65 8.26 19.99 -39.33
N SER A 66 7.80 18.91 -39.96
CA SER A 66 7.34 17.71 -39.27
C SER A 66 8.44 17.05 -38.43
N LYS A 67 9.66 17.02 -38.94
CA LYS A 67 10.84 16.49 -38.25
C LYS A 67 11.21 17.35 -37.05
N GLU A 68 11.18 18.68 -37.21
CA GLU A 68 11.43 19.60 -36.12
C GLU A 68 10.39 19.47 -35.00
N ILE A 69 9.10 19.38 -35.34
CA ILE A 69 8.02 19.12 -34.38
C ILE A 69 8.24 17.78 -33.65
N SER A 70 8.72 16.75 -34.34
CA SER A 70 9.02 15.46 -33.69
C SER A 70 10.12 15.61 -32.63
N ASN A 71 11.21 16.32 -32.94
CA ASN A 71 12.29 16.58 -32.01
C ASN A 71 11.80 17.40 -30.78
N GLN A 72 10.92 18.37 -31.02
CA GLN A 72 10.31 19.17 -29.92
C GLN A 72 9.40 18.30 -29.05
N LEU A 73 8.62 17.40 -29.65
CA LEU A 73 7.76 16.46 -28.90
C LEU A 73 8.59 15.52 -28.03
N ASP A 74 9.73 15.04 -28.49
CA ASP A 74 10.63 14.17 -27.73
C ASP A 74 11.18 14.93 -26.50
N LEU A 75 11.70 16.15 -26.70
CA LEU A 75 12.20 17.01 -25.61
C LEU A 75 11.11 17.34 -24.57
N ILE A 76 9.91 17.69 -25.04
CA ILE A 76 8.78 17.97 -24.16
C ILE A 76 8.38 16.73 -23.38
N SER A 77 8.34 15.56 -24.04
CA SER A 77 7.97 14.29 -23.40
C SER A 77 8.96 13.89 -22.31
N GLU A 78 10.27 14.03 -22.56
CA GLU A 78 11.29 13.80 -21.53
C GLU A 78 11.15 14.75 -20.34
N LYS A 79 10.97 16.05 -20.62
CA LYS A 79 10.79 17.04 -19.57
C LYS A 79 9.52 16.77 -18.76
N GLN A 80 8.41 16.45 -19.43
CA GLN A 80 7.15 16.11 -18.78
C GLN A 80 7.28 14.88 -17.91
N LYS A 81 7.99 13.84 -18.39
CA LYS A 81 8.24 12.61 -17.60
C LYS A 81 8.98 12.92 -16.31
N LYS A 82 10.01 13.79 -16.33
CA LYS A 82 10.74 14.20 -15.13
C LYS A 82 9.83 14.92 -14.13
N ILE A 83 9.09 15.94 -14.61
CA ILE A 83 8.15 16.71 -13.78
C ILE A 83 7.05 15.84 -13.19
N LYS A 84 6.50 14.93 -14.01
CA LYS A 84 5.48 13.99 -13.54
C LYS A 84 6.01 13.05 -12.47
N ASN A 85 7.21 12.49 -12.63
CA ASN A 85 7.83 11.62 -11.63
C ASN A 85 8.04 12.35 -10.29
N GLU A 86 8.45 13.61 -10.33
CA GLU A 86 8.61 14.46 -9.15
C GLU A 86 7.27 14.72 -8.47
N LEU A 87 6.23 15.09 -9.23
CA LEU A 87 4.86 15.23 -8.73
C LEU A 87 4.34 13.93 -8.09
N ASP A 88 4.50 12.81 -8.77
CA ASP A 88 4.04 11.50 -8.29
C ASP A 88 4.80 11.10 -7.01
N SER A 89 6.09 11.41 -6.91
CA SER A 89 6.89 11.20 -5.70
C SER A 89 6.36 12.03 -4.52
N ILE A 90 6.08 13.32 -4.72
CA ILE A 90 5.52 14.17 -3.66
C ILE A 90 4.14 13.65 -3.25
N LEU A 91 3.23 13.43 -4.21
CA LEU A 91 1.86 13.01 -3.95
C LEU A 91 1.74 11.65 -3.28
N SER A 92 2.64 10.71 -3.60
CA SER A 92 2.64 9.37 -3.00
C SER A 92 3.08 9.36 -1.54
N ASN A 93 3.81 10.39 -1.11
CA ASN A 93 4.25 10.56 0.27
C ASN A 93 3.29 11.41 1.13
N ILE A 94 2.29 12.04 0.52
CA ILE A 94 1.27 12.78 1.28
C ILE A 94 0.31 11.79 1.94
N PRO A 95 0.13 11.81 3.27
CA PRO A 95 -0.80 10.94 3.95
C PRO A 95 -2.25 11.30 3.64
N ASN A 96 -3.17 10.36 3.85
CA ASN A 96 -4.60 10.60 3.69
C ASN A 96 -5.11 11.71 4.63
N ILE A 97 -6.12 12.45 4.17
CA ILE A 97 -6.83 13.43 4.99
C ILE A 97 -7.55 12.69 6.11
N PRO A 98 -7.41 13.14 7.38
CA PRO A 98 -8.12 12.53 8.50
C PRO A 98 -9.62 12.78 8.39
N HIS A 99 -10.43 11.82 8.83
CA HIS A 99 -11.87 12.03 8.96
C HIS A 99 -12.14 13.14 9.98
N LYS A 100 -13.26 13.85 9.82
CA LYS A 100 -13.63 14.98 10.70
C LYS A 100 -13.73 14.61 12.19
N ASP A 101 -14.13 13.37 12.48
CA ASP A 101 -14.32 12.87 13.85
C ASP A 101 -13.01 12.41 14.51
N VAL A 102 -11.89 12.38 13.78
CA VAL A 102 -10.59 12.09 14.38
C VAL A 102 -10.15 13.28 15.21
N PRO A 103 -9.80 13.10 16.49
CA PRO A 103 -9.31 14.20 17.33
C PRO A 103 -7.95 14.71 16.83
N ASP A 104 -7.67 15.98 17.08
CA ASP A 104 -6.35 16.52 16.85
C ASP A 104 -5.40 16.05 17.95
N GLY A 105 -4.20 15.60 17.56
CA GLY A 105 -3.23 15.06 18.48
C GLY A 105 -1.84 14.90 17.86
N LYS A 106 -0.80 14.91 18.70
CA LYS A 106 0.60 14.73 18.28
C LYS A 106 1.05 13.28 18.30
N ASN A 107 0.46 12.47 19.16
CA ASN A 107 0.80 11.07 19.35
C ASN A 107 -0.38 10.30 19.96
N GLU A 108 -0.18 9.00 20.21
CA GLU A 108 -1.20 8.08 20.71
C GLU A 108 -1.75 8.42 22.12
N SER A 109 -1.03 9.20 22.92
CA SER A 109 -1.50 9.59 24.26
C SER A 109 -2.69 10.56 24.21
N GLU A 110 -2.91 11.18 23.07
CA GLU A 110 -4.02 12.12 22.84
C GLU A 110 -5.23 11.42 22.17
N ASN A 111 -5.18 10.09 22.01
CA ASN A 111 -6.34 9.32 21.53
C ASN A 111 -7.50 9.40 22.52
N VAL A 112 -8.70 9.59 21.99
CA VAL A 112 -9.93 9.65 22.77
C VAL A 112 -10.60 8.28 22.78
N GLU A 113 -10.87 7.74 23.99
CA GLU A 113 -11.63 6.50 24.14
C GLU A 113 -13.09 6.74 23.71
N ILE A 114 -13.53 6.06 22.65
CA ILE A 114 -14.89 6.20 22.09
C ILE A 114 -15.87 5.28 22.82
N LEU A 115 -15.44 4.06 23.13
CA LEU A 115 -16.27 3.04 23.73
C LEU A 115 -15.45 2.13 24.63
N LYS A 116 -15.96 1.86 25.82
CA LYS A 116 -15.45 0.84 26.73
C LYS A 116 -16.54 -0.18 27.00
N SER A 117 -16.27 -1.46 26.73
CA SER A 117 -17.23 -2.54 26.91
C SER A 117 -16.62 -3.69 27.72
N GLY A 118 -17.46 -4.32 28.57
CA GLY A 118 -17.06 -5.43 29.40
C GLY A 118 -16.31 -5.04 30.66
N LYS A 119 -15.84 -6.04 31.41
CA LYS A 119 -15.04 -5.91 32.61
C LYS A 119 -13.73 -6.67 32.43
N ILE A 120 -12.63 -6.05 32.81
CA ILE A 120 -11.34 -6.73 32.87
C ILE A 120 -11.40 -7.79 33.97
N PRO A 121 -11.16 -9.07 33.68
CA PRO A 121 -11.17 -10.11 34.69
C PRO A 121 -10.06 -9.86 35.72
N LYS A 122 -10.38 -10.10 36.97
CA LYS A 122 -9.39 -10.11 38.05
C LYS A 122 -9.08 -11.55 38.39
N PHE A 123 -7.81 -11.89 38.37
CA PHE A 123 -7.32 -13.20 38.76
C PHE A 123 -6.78 -13.15 40.19
N ASP A 124 -6.98 -14.22 40.94
CA ASP A 124 -6.39 -14.46 42.27
C ASP A 124 -4.98 -15.08 42.20
N PHE A 125 -4.48 -15.27 40.97
CA PHE A 125 -3.15 -15.78 40.68
C PHE A 125 -2.44 -14.87 39.67
N ASN A 126 -1.11 -15.02 39.54
CA ASN A 126 -0.34 -14.30 38.52
C ASN A 126 -0.46 -15.03 37.16
N PRO A 127 -1.19 -14.46 36.18
CA PRO A 127 -1.38 -15.11 34.89
C PRO A 127 -0.06 -15.17 34.10
N LYS A 128 0.22 -16.33 33.51
CA LYS A 128 1.35 -16.51 32.61
C LYS A 128 1.06 -15.86 31.26
N THR A 129 2.11 -15.42 30.59
CA THR A 129 2.02 -14.90 29.23
C THR A 129 1.72 -16.00 28.23
N HIS A 130 1.24 -15.63 27.03
CA HIS A 130 0.90 -16.61 25.97
C HIS A 130 2.11 -17.44 25.54
N TYR A 131 3.30 -16.87 25.50
CA TYR A 131 4.52 -17.61 25.13
C TYR A 131 4.96 -18.58 26.24
N GLU A 132 4.90 -18.18 27.53
CA GLU A 132 5.18 -19.08 28.63
C GLU A 132 4.21 -20.28 28.65
N LEU A 133 2.93 -20.04 28.37
CA LEU A 133 1.94 -21.10 28.25
C LEU A 133 2.25 -22.04 27.09
N GLY A 134 2.55 -21.48 25.91
CA GLY A 134 2.85 -22.24 24.71
C GLY A 134 4.12 -23.08 24.84
N GLU A 135 5.18 -22.56 25.44
CA GLU A 135 6.43 -23.28 25.71
C GLU A 135 6.23 -24.38 26.75
N ASN A 136 5.55 -24.09 27.87
CA ASN A 136 5.26 -25.09 28.91
C ASN A 136 4.45 -26.26 28.36
N LEU A 137 3.51 -26.01 27.45
CA LEU A 137 2.73 -27.04 26.76
C LEU A 137 3.52 -27.70 25.62
N LYS A 138 4.73 -27.25 25.32
CA LYS A 138 5.56 -27.70 24.18
C LYS A 138 4.81 -27.56 22.83
N MET A 139 4.02 -26.51 22.71
CA MET A 139 3.24 -26.21 21.51
C MET A 139 3.77 -25.00 20.74
N LEU A 140 4.58 -24.14 21.36
CA LEU A 140 5.38 -23.07 20.72
C LEU A 140 6.86 -23.36 20.91
N ASP A 141 7.69 -23.02 19.92
CA ASP A 141 9.12 -23.23 19.96
C ASP A 141 9.83 -22.08 19.21
N PHE A 142 10.27 -21.10 19.97
CA PHE A 142 10.97 -19.93 19.46
C PHE A 142 12.47 -20.19 19.24
N ASP A 143 13.07 -21.04 20.08
CA ASP A 143 14.50 -21.40 19.97
C ASP A 143 14.79 -22.17 18.68
N LEU A 144 13.93 -23.13 18.36
CA LEU A 144 14.04 -23.87 17.10
C LEU A 144 13.86 -22.94 15.89
N ALA A 145 12.90 -22.00 15.94
CA ALA A 145 12.70 -21.03 14.88
C ALA A 145 13.91 -20.09 14.74
N ALA A 146 14.50 -19.63 15.83
CA ALA A 146 15.70 -18.81 15.81
C ALA A 146 16.90 -19.53 15.16
N LYS A 147 17.05 -20.85 15.38
CA LYS A 147 18.11 -21.68 14.78
C LYS A 147 17.91 -21.93 13.28
N THR A 148 16.67 -22.10 12.85
CA THR A 148 16.34 -22.50 11.47
C THR A 148 16.13 -21.32 10.54
N THR A 149 15.63 -20.20 11.07
CA THR A 149 15.26 -19.02 10.29
C THR A 149 15.88 -17.75 10.86
N SER A 150 15.37 -17.25 11.98
CA SER A 150 15.91 -16.15 12.79
C SER A 150 14.99 -15.88 13.99
N SER A 151 15.29 -14.83 14.77
CA SER A 151 14.35 -14.31 15.78
C SER A 151 13.05 -13.82 15.13
N ARG A 152 11.96 -13.78 15.92
CA ARG A 152 10.62 -13.31 15.50
C ARG A 152 9.95 -14.23 14.47
N PHE A 153 10.31 -15.52 14.49
CA PHE A 153 9.58 -16.63 13.92
C PHE A 153 9.21 -17.63 15.03
N VAL A 154 8.26 -18.50 14.79
CA VAL A 154 7.82 -19.49 15.76
C VAL A 154 7.42 -20.79 15.07
N PHE A 155 7.74 -21.93 15.69
CA PHE A 155 7.12 -23.20 15.33
C PHE A 155 5.87 -23.42 16.18
N VAL A 156 4.71 -23.44 15.55
CA VAL A 156 3.44 -23.84 16.17
C VAL A 156 3.29 -25.35 15.99
N LYS A 157 3.07 -26.07 17.10
CA LYS A 157 3.13 -27.54 17.12
C LYS A 157 1.88 -28.17 17.71
N LYS A 158 1.68 -29.46 17.42
CA LYS A 158 0.66 -30.33 18.05
C LYS A 158 -0.77 -29.74 17.92
N GLN A 159 -1.52 -29.76 19.04
CA GLN A 159 -2.91 -29.30 19.09
C GLN A 159 -3.07 -27.80 18.77
N LEU A 160 -2.04 -26.97 19.05
CA LEU A 160 -2.10 -25.58 18.71
C LEU A 160 -2.06 -25.37 17.19
N ALA A 161 -1.23 -26.13 16.46
CA ALA A 161 -1.23 -26.11 14.99
C ALA A 161 -2.57 -26.61 14.40
N LEU A 162 -3.17 -27.62 15.05
CA LEU A 162 -4.51 -28.10 14.67
C LEU A 162 -5.57 -27.00 14.90
N LEU A 163 -5.50 -26.31 16.03
CA LEU A 163 -6.42 -25.22 16.38
C LEU A 163 -6.30 -24.06 15.40
N GLU A 164 -5.08 -23.63 15.07
CA GLU A 164 -4.83 -22.58 14.08
C GLU A 164 -5.50 -22.89 12.74
N ARG A 165 -5.28 -24.10 12.22
CA ARG A 165 -5.91 -24.55 10.98
C ARG A 165 -7.44 -24.64 11.09
N ALA A 166 -7.96 -25.13 12.21
CA ALA A 166 -9.40 -25.22 12.44
C ALA A 166 -10.06 -23.83 12.49
N LEU A 167 -9.42 -22.86 13.14
CA LEU A 167 -9.90 -21.47 13.17
C LEU A 167 -9.86 -20.82 11.79
N SER A 168 -8.80 -21.04 11.02
CA SER A 168 -8.70 -20.54 9.64
C SER A 168 -9.86 -21.09 8.79
N ASN A 169 -10.09 -22.40 8.81
CA ASN A 169 -11.19 -23.02 8.08
C ASN A 169 -12.56 -22.51 8.56
N TYR A 170 -12.74 -22.35 9.86
CA TYR A 170 -13.98 -21.82 10.41
C TYR A 170 -14.26 -20.39 9.91
N MET A 171 -13.25 -19.52 9.94
CA MET A 171 -13.40 -18.14 9.46
C MET A 171 -13.68 -18.07 7.95
N LEU A 172 -12.98 -18.87 7.13
CA LEU A 172 -13.24 -18.96 5.70
C LEU A 172 -14.68 -19.42 5.42
N ASN A 173 -15.11 -20.50 6.08
CA ASN A 173 -16.48 -21.03 5.93
C ASN A 173 -17.53 -20.00 6.37
N LYS A 174 -17.30 -19.31 7.48
CA LYS A 174 -18.20 -18.25 7.96
C LYS A 174 -18.39 -17.15 6.91
N HIS A 175 -17.30 -16.70 6.28
CA HIS A 175 -17.36 -15.66 5.28
C HIS A 175 -17.96 -16.13 3.95
N THR A 176 -17.61 -17.32 3.50
CA THR A 176 -18.10 -17.85 2.21
C THR A 176 -19.55 -18.30 2.26
N LEU A 177 -19.95 -18.98 3.35
CA LEU A 177 -21.31 -19.57 3.45
C LEU A 177 -22.35 -18.58 3.98
N GLU A 178 -21.95 -17.65 4.88
CA GLU A 178 -22.92 -16.77 5.54
C GLU A 178 -22.82 -15.31 5.11
N ASN A 179 -21.64 -14.81 4.74
CA ASN A 179 -21.42 -13.40 4.47
C ASN A 179 -21.28 -13.06 2.96
N GLY A 180 -21.41 -14.07 2.08
CA GLY A 180 -21.39 -13.88 0.62
C GLY A 180 -20.02 -13.45 0.06
N TYR A 181 -18.93 -13.86 0.71
CA TYR A 181 -17.58 -13.69 0.18
C TYR A 181 -17.20 -14.84 -0.75
N GLN A 182 -16.45 -14.52 -1.78
CA GLN A 182 -15.80 -15.51 -2.64
C GLN A 182 -14.39 -15.79 -2.09
N GLU A 183 -14.09 -17.05 -1.81
CA GLU A 183 -12.76 -17.47 -1.43
C GLU A 183 -11.82 -17.44 -2.63
N ILE A 184 -10.62 -16.91 -2.42
CA ILE A 184 -9.54 -16.88 -3.40
C ILE A 184 -8.26 -17.39 -2.75
N SER A 185 -7.54 -18.27 -3.45
CA SER A 185 -6.18 -18.66 -3.11
C SER A 185 -5.20 -17.85 -3.98
N PRO A 186 -4.68 -16.72 -3.49
CA PRO A 186 -3.88 -15.81 -4.29
C PRO A 186 -2.39 -16.22 -4.28
N PRO A 187 -1.58 -15.74 -5.27
CA PRO A 187 -0.13 -15.78 -5.18
C PRO A 187 0.40 -15.06 -3.93
N LEU A 188 1.52 -15.54 -3.38
CA LEU A 188 2.17 -14.94 -2.20
C LEU A 188 3.25 -13.93 -2.57
N ILE A 189 3.50 -13.71 -3.86
CA ILE A 189 4.51 -12.79 -4.38
C ILE A 189 3.81 -11.70 -5.18
N ALA A 190 4.07 -10.45 -4.81
CA ALA A 190 3.51 -9.27 -5.47
C ALA A 190 4.58 -8.53 -6.28
N SER A 191 4.18 -7.91 -7.40
CA SER A 191 5.03 -6.97 -8.14
C SER A 191 5.08 -5.61 -7.42
N GLU A 192 6.12 -4.82 -7.71
CA GLU A 192 6.24 -3.44 -7.21
C GLU A 192 4.98 -2.60 -7.49
N ASN A 193 4.46 -2.70 -8.72
CA ASN A 193 3.26 -1.98 -9.13
C ASN A 193 2.00 -2.41 -8.35
N THR A 194 1.92 -3.68 -7.95
CA THR A 194 0.85 -4.20 -7.09
C THR A 194 0.97 -3.66 -5.67
N MET A 195 2.18 -3.64 -5.11
CA MET A 195 2.49 -3.06 -3.80
C MET A 195 2.18 -1.55 -3.74
N PHE A 196 2.49 -0.84 -4.82
CA PHE A 196 2.15 0.58 -4.96
C PHE A 196 0.63 0.81 -4.99
N GLY A 197 -0.12 -0.06 -5.68
CA GLY A 197 -1.57 0.04 -5.84
C GLY A 197 -2.35 0.04 -4.52
N THR A 198 -1.81 -0.58 -3.47
CA THR A 198 -2.40 -0.63 -2.11
C THR A 198 -1.67 0.25 -1.10
N GLY A 199 -0.72 1.10 -1.55
CA GLY A 199 -0.01 2.06 -0.70
C GLY A 199 1.04 1.44 0.23
N GLN A 200 1.48 0.21 -0.03
CA GLN A 200 2.62 -0.39 0.68
C GLN A 200 3.93 0.28 0.27
N LEU A 201 4.06 0.62 -0.99
CA LEU A 201 5.16 1.42 -1.52
C LEU A 201 4.68 2.83 -1.88
N PRO A 202 5.54 3.85 -1.77
CA PRO A 202 6.92 3.79 -1.26
C PRO A 202 7.03 3.82 0.27
N LYS A 203 5.95 4.18 0.97
CA LYS A 203 5.97 4.58 2.40
C LYS A 203 6.48 3.48 3.34
N PHE A 204 6.11 2.23 3.11
CA PHE A 204 6.44 1.10 3.98
C PHE A 204 7.50 0.18 3.37
N GLU A 205 8.35 0.68 2.50
CA GLU A 205 9.37 -0.12 1.80
C GLU A 205 10.28 -0.88 2.76
N ASN A 206 10.70 -0.24 3.85
CA ASN A 206 11.56 -0.87 4.86
C ASN A 206 10.89 -2.03 5.61
N ASP A 207 9.58 -2.10 5.60
CA ASP A 207 8.79 -3.17 6.24
C ASP A 207 8.55 -4.36 5.32
N GLN A 208 8.92 -4.28 4.04
CA GLN A 208 8.67 -5.32 3.05
C GLN A 208 9.83 -6.30 2.91
N PHE A 209 9.53 -7.58 2.71
CA PHE A 209 10.49 -8.57 2.26
C PHE A 209 10.59 -8.53 0.73
N GLU A 210 11.65 -7.93 0.22
CA GLU A 210 11.96 -7.93 -1.20
C GLU A 210 12.69 -9.21 -1.60
N ILE A 211 12.28 -9.80 -2.71
CA ILE A 211 12.92 -10.98 -3.31
C ILE A 211 13.96 -10.49 -4.31
N LYS A 212 15.22 -10.87 -4.10
CA LYS A 212 16.30 -10.57 -5.04
C LYS A 212 16.19 -11.52 -6.25
N LEU A 213 16.02 -10.94 -7.43
CA LEU A 213 16.05 -11.64 -8.71
C LEU A 213 17.32 -11.21 -9.45
N GLU A 214 18.06 -12.20 -10.00
CA GLU A 214 19.34 -11.95 -10.67
C GLU A 214 19.20 -11.52 -12.14
N ASP A 215 17.99 -11.69 -12.69
CA ASP A 215 17.71 -11.48 -14.12
C ASP A 215 17.40 -10.01 -14.49
N GLY A 216 17.50 -9.08 -13.53
CA GLY A 216 17.16 -7.67 -13.74
C GLY A 216 15.67 -7.41 -13.97
N SER A 217 14.81 -8.37 -13.66
CA SER A 217 13.36 -8.23 -13.75
C SER A 217 12.83 -7.22 -12.72
N ASP A 218 11.55 -6.85 -12.88
CA ASP A 218 10.84 -5.97 -11.94
C ASP A 218 10.90 -6.50 -10.51
N ARG A 219 11.05 -5.60 -9.56
CA ARG A 219 11.07 -5.90 -8.12
C ARG A 219 9.87 -6.73 -7.69
N LYS A 220 10.12 -7.74 -6.87
CA LYS A 220 9.10 -8.64 -6.30
C LYS A 220 9.18 -8.64 -4.78
N PHE A 221 8.05 -8.86 -4.13
CA PHE A 221 7.91 -8.80 -2.69
C PHE A 221 7.06 -9.97 -2.19
N LEU A 222 7.39 -10.51 -1.02
CA LEU A 222 6.46 -11.35 -0.28
C LEU A 222 5.29 -10.49 0.20
N ILE A 223 4.07 -10.99 0.14
CA ILE A 223 2.89 -10.21 0.52
C ILE A 223 2.85 -9.91 2.02
N PRO A 224 2.67 -8.64 2.44
CA PRO A 224 2.46 -8.29 3.84
C PRO A 224 1.02 -8.54 4.31
N THR A 225 0.11 -8.75 3.38
CA THR A 225 -1.29 -9.06 3.54
C THR A 225 -1.86 -9.56 2.21
N ALA A 226 -2.84 -10.46 2.25
CA ALA A 226 -3.55 -10.91 1.04
C ALA A 226 -4.27 -9.76 0.31
N GLU A 227 -4.66 -8.71 1.03
CA GLU A 227 -5.29 -7.50 0.48
C GLU A 227 -4.52 -6.93 -0.71
N VAL A 228 -3.19 -6.96 -0.67
CA VAL A 228 -2.34 -6.45 -1.77
C VAL A 228 -2.67 -7.11 -3.11
N ILE A 229 -2.89 -8.42 -3.12
CA ILE A 229 -3.26 -9.15 -4.34
C ILE A 229 -4.75 -8.98 -4.64
N LEU A 230 -5.61 -9.17 -3.64
CA LEU A 230 -7.06 -9.20 -3.83
C LEU A 230 -7.60 -7.85 -4.34
N THR A 231 -7.14 -6.73 -3.79
CA THR A 231 -7.55 -5.39 -4.24
C THR A 231 -7.13 -5.11 -5.69
N ASN A 232 -5.97 -5.61 -6.10
CA ASN A 232 -5.46 -5.42 -7.46
C ASN A 232 -6.13 -6.33 -8.52
N ILE A 233 -7.03 -7.23 -8.15
CA ILE A 233 -7.82 -8.04 -9.10
C ILE A 233 -8.60 -7.15 -10.08
N VAL A 234 -9.06 -5.98 -9.61
CA VAL A 234 -9.83 -5.02 -10.40
C VAL A 234 -9.01 -3.84 -10.90
N LYS A 235 -7.68 -3.84 -10.67
CA LYS A 235 -6.80 -2.78 -11.14
C LYS A 235 -6.84 -2.65 -12.66
N ASP A 236 -6.86 -1.40 -13.14
CA ASP A 236 -6.90 -1.05 -14.56
C ASP A 236 -8.05 -1.72 -15.35
N ARG A 237 -9.17 -2.01 -14.67
CA ARG A 237 -10.37 -2.63 -15.24
C ARG A 237 -11.60 -1.76 -15.03
N ILE A 238 -12.48 -1.74 -16.02
CA ILE A 238 -13.84 -1.20 -15.89
C ILE A 238 -14.75 -2.36 -15.46
N VAL A 239 -15.30 -2.27 -14.26
CA VAL A 239 -16.18 -3.29 -13.68
C VAL A 239 -17.62 -2.91 -13.93
N ASN A 240 -18.47 -3.88 -14.32
CA ASN A 240 -19.89 -3.65 -14.49
C ASN A 240 -20.56 -3.41 -13.13
N LEU A 241 -21.56 -2.51 -13.11
CA LEU A 241 -22.31 -2.21 -11.88
C LEU A 241 -22.99 -3.45 -11.28
N LYS A 242 -23.46 -4.38 -12.12
CA LYS A 242 -24.11 -5.64 -11.68
C LYS A 242 -23.18 -6.59 -10.94
N ASP A 243 -21.85 -6.44 -11.13
CA ASP A 243 -20.85 -7.30 -10.49
C ASP A 243 -20.41 -6.76 -9.12
N LEU A 244 -21.00 -5.64 -8.69
CA LEU A 244 -20.73 -5.01 -7.40
C LEU A 244 -21.86 -5.29 -6.38
N PRO A 245 -21.53 -5.39 -5.10
CA PRO A 245 -20.20 -5.35 -4.51
C PRO A 245 -19.42 -6.67 -4.71
N MET A 246 -18.13 -6.59 -5.03
CA MET A 246 -17.23 -7.73 -5.04
C MET A 246 -16.65 -7.93 -3.63
N ARG A 247 -16.78 -9.13 -3.07
CA ARG A 247 -16.29 -9.49 -1.73
C ARG A 247 -15.38 -10.69 -1.83
N PHE A 248 -14.13 -10.54 -1.40
CA PHE A 248 -13.12 -11.59 -1.46
C PHE A 248 -12.58 -11.91 -0.06
N VAL A 249 -12.26 -13.17 0.17
CA VAL A 249 -11.61 -13.65 1.39
C VAL A 249 -10.49 -14.60 1.02
N ALA A 250 -9.39 -14.56 1.77
CA ALA A 250 -8.27 -15.47 1.62
C ALA A 250 -7.64 -15.79 2.99
N SER A 251 -7.12 -17.00 3.15
CA SER A 251 -6.22 -17.36 4.24
C SER A 251 -4.84 -17.60 3.64
N THR A 252 -3.88 -16.76 3.99
CA THR A 252 -2.51 -16.84 3.46
C THR A 252 -1.50 -16.57 4.55
N PRO A 253 -0.27 -17.10 4.46
CA PRO A 253 0.86 -16.53 5.14
C PRO A 253 1.06 -15.08 4.71
N CYS A 254 1.46 -14.23 5.66
CA CYS A 254 1.80 -12.83 5.43
C CYS A 254 3.17 -12.54 6.03
N PHE A 255 3.92 -11.58 5.44
CA PHE A 255 5.32 -11.35 5.77
C PHE A 255 5.60 -9.87 6.00
N ARG A 256 6.12 -9.54 7.18
CA ARG A 256 6.51 -8.16 7.51
C ARG A 256 7.86 -8.13 8.20
N LYS A 257 8.72 -7.19 7.87
CA LYS A 257 9.99 -6.96 8.59
C LYS A 257 9.77 -6.28 9.93
N GLU A 258 8.64 -5.59 10.13
CA GLU A 258 8.33 -4.86 11.36
C GLU A 258 9.50 -3.93 11.74
N ALA A 259 10.02 -3.16 10.77
CA ALA A 259 11.11 -2.22 10.97
C ALA A 259 10.68 -1.14 11.97
N GLY A 260 11.57 -0.77 12.89
CA GLY A 260 11.29 0.24 13.91
C GLY A 260 10.55 -0.24 15.15
N SER A 261 10.15 -1.51 15.25
CA SER A 261 9.51 -2.07 16.45
C SER A 261 10.51 -2.64 17.47
N TYR A 262 11.74 -2.15 17.45
CA TYR A 262 12.78 -2.58 18.40
C TYR A 262 12.41 -2.17 19.84
N GLY A 263 12.34 -3.16 20.73
CA GLY A 263 12.16 -2.95 22.17
C GLY A 263 10.72 -2.88 22.69
N LYS A 264 9.70 -2.87 21.82
CA LYS A 264 8.29 -2.89 22.25
C LYS A 264 7.59 -4.15 21.74
N ASP A 265 7.00 -4.93 22.66
CA ASP A 265 6.14 -6.08 22.37
C ASP A 265 6.72 -7.11 21.38
N THR A 266 8.03 -7.34 21.44
CA THR A 266 8.73 -8.27 20.53
C THR A 266 8.77 -9.71 21.05
N LYS A 267 8.34 -9.94 22.30
CA LYS A 267 8.29 -11.29 22.88
C LYS A 267 7.05 -12.04 22.43
N GLY A 268 7.23 -13.37 22.24
CA GLY A 268 6.13 -14.27 21.86
C GLY A 268 5.64 -14.03 20.43
N MET A 269 4.33 -14.15 20.20
CA MET A 269 3.70 -14.11 18.88
C MET A 269 3.16 -12.74 18.47
N ILE A 270 3.39 -11.67 19.22
CA ILE A 270 2.76 -10.37 18.96
C ILE A 270 3.32 -9.72 17.69
N ARG A 271 4.63 -9.86 17.45
CA ARG A 271 5.32 -9.24 16.32
C ARG A 271 6.18 -10.25 15.58
N GLN A 272 5.54 -11.07 14.78
CA GLN A 272 6.22 -12.08 13.96
C GLN A 272 6.49 -11.57 12.55
N HIS A 273 7.61 -12.02 11.95
CA HIS A 273 7.95 -11.73 10.56
C HIS A 273 7.06 -12.50 9.58
N GLN A 274 6.57 -13.66 10.00
CA GLN A 274 5.60 -14.47 9.27
C GLN A 274 4.41 -14.78 10.17
N PHE A 275 3.23 -14.56 9.68
CA PHE A 275 1.99 -14.84 10.40
C PHE A 275 0.88 -15.21 9.42
#